data_52abaee65369b1a8e31c83f585ca500a
#
_entry.id   52abaee65369b1a8e31c83f585ca500a
#
_cell.length_a   1.000
_cell.length_b   1.000
_cell.length_c   1.000
_cell.angle_alpha   90.00
_cell.angle_beta   90.00
_cell.angle_gamma   90.00
#
_symmetry.space_group_name_H-M   'P 1'
#
loop_
_entity.id
_entity.type
_entity.pdbx_description
1 polymer ?
#
loop_
_entity_poly.entity_id
_entity_poly.type
_entity_poly.pdbx_seq_one_letter_code
_entity_poly.pdbx_strand_id
1 'polypeptide(L)'
;MPRPKTKEELVLASKENYEKLNLLISQLSEEELQTPFDFSKDQKKKEAHWKRDKNLRDVLIHLYEWHQLLLTWIHSNQKDHERPFLPEPYNWKTYGEMNVAIWKKHQK
;
A
#
# COMPACT_ATOMS: atom_id res chain seq x y z
N MET A 1 17.44 -4.86 5.13
CA MET A 1 17.82 -3.43 5.16
C MET A 1 17.48 -2.81 6.49
N PRO A 2 18.41 -2.07 7.10
CA PRO A 2 18.05 -1.32 8.31
C PRO A 2 17.00 -0.24 7.97
N ARG A 3 16.14 0.02 8.92
CA ARG A 3 15.14 1.07 8.74
C ARG A 3 15.81 2.45 8.76
N PRO A 4 15.36 3.39 7.93
CA PRO A 4 15.86 4.77 8.01
C PRO A 4 15.62 5.36 9.40
N LYS A 5 16.62 6.06 9.91
CA LYS A 5 16.56 6.68 11.25
C LYS A 5 16.58 8.20 11.20
N THR A 6 16.96 8.77 10.06
CA THR A 6 16.98 10.21 9.88
C THR A 6 16.09 10.60 8.69
N LYS A 7 15.76 11.89 8.61
CA LYS A 7 14.99 12.42 7.49
C LYS A 7 15.71 12.18 6.16
N GLU A 8 17.01 12.43 6.12
CA GLU A 8 17.83 12.24 4.93
C GLU A 8 17.85 10.78 4.48
N GLU A 9 17.99 9.86 5.43
CA GLU A 9 17.94 8.43 5.14
C GLU A 9 16.58 8.01 4.60
N LEU A 10 15.51 8.55 5.16
CA LEU A 10 14.15 8.24 4.71
C LEU A 10 13.92 8.74 3.28
N VAL A 11 14.33 9.97 2.97
CA VAL A 11 14.17 10.54 1.63
C VAL A 11 14.96 9.71 0.62
N LEU A 12 16.20 9.37 0.93
CA LEU A 12 17.04 8.57 0.04
C LEU A 12 16.44 7.18 -0.19
N ALA A 13 16.04 6.49 0.89
CA ALA A 13 15.45 5.16 0.79
C ALA A 13 14.15 5.18 -0.03
N SER A 14 13.31 6.20 0.17
CA SER A 14 12.07 6.36 -0.57
C SER A 14 12.33 6.52 -2.06
N LYS A 15 13.31 7.35 -2.43
CA LYS A 15 13.68 7.58 -3.81
C LYS A 15 14.22 6.30 -4.46
N GLU A 16 15.15 5.62 -3.80
CA GLU A 16 15.76 4.41 -4.32
C GLU A 16 14.74 3.29 -4.50
N ASN A 17 13.87 3.10 -3.52
CA ASN A 17 12.86 2.04 -3.58
C ASN A 17 11.78 2.36 -4.61
N TYR A 18 11.42 3.63 -4.77
CA TYR A 18 10.48 4.06 -5.81
C TYR A 18 11.06 3.78 -7.21
N GLU A 19 12.34 4.10 -7.42
CA GLU A 19 13.02 3.84 -8.70
C GLU A 19 13.08 2.34 -9.00
N LYS A 20 13.36 1.51 -7.98
CA LYS A 20 13.38 0.05 -8.13
C LYS A 20 12.01 -0.49 -8.51
N LEU A 21 10.95 0.01 -7.89
CA LEU A 21 9.59 -0.40 -8.19
C LEU A 21 9.22 -0.03 -9.63
N ASN A 22 9.50 1.20 -10.05
CA ASN A 22 9.22 1.65 -11.41
C ASN A 22 9.98 0.84 -12.44
N LEU A 23 11.25 0.52 -12.16
CA LEU A 23 12.05 -0.30 -13.06
C LEU A 23 11.46 -1.70 -13.20
N LEU A 24 11.07 -2.31 -12.08
CA LEU A 24 10.42 -3.62 -12.11
C LEU A 24 9.14 -3.61 -12.94
N ILE A 25 8.29 -2.62 -12.71
CA ILE A 25 7.02 -2.49 -13.45
C ILE A 25 7.28 -2.31 -14.95
N SER A 26 8.28 -1.50 -15.30
CA SER A 26 8.61 -1.26 -16.72
C SER A 26 9.10 -2.50 -17.45
N GLN A 27 9.61 -3.49 -16.71
CA GLN A 27 10.10 -4.75 -17.27
C GLN A 27 9.00 -5.82 -17.41
N LEU A 28 7.82 -5.58 -16.84
CA LEU A 28 6.72 -6.52 -16.90
C LEU A 28 5.90 -6.33 -18.20
N SER A 29 5.45 -7.45 -18.77
CA SER A 29 4.51 -7.40 -19.89
C SER A 29 3.12 -7.06 -19.40
N GLU A 30 2.22 -6.65 -20.30
CA GLU A 30 0.82 -6.41 -19.95
C GLU A 30 0.17 -7.67 -19.40
N GLU A 31 0.51 -8.82 -19.96
CA GLU A 31 0.01 -10.10 -19.46
C GLU A 31 0.44 -10.34 -18.02
N GLU A 32 1.70 -10.08 -17.69
CA GLU A 32 2.20 -10.23 -16.33
C GLU A 32 1.52 -9.27 -15.35
N LEU A 33 1.24 -8.04 -15.79
CA LEU A 33 0.57 -7.04 -14.97
C LEU A 33 -0.87 -7.44 -14.63
N GLN A 34 -1.52 -8.20 -15.49
CA GLN A 34 -2.91 -8.59 -15.32
C GLN A 34 -3.10 -9.99 -14.78
N THR A 35 -2.03 -10.80 -14.76
CA THR A 35 -2.12 -12.18 -14.28
C THR A 35 -2.43 -12.23 -12.80
N PRO A 36 -3.49 -12.94 -12.38
CA PRO A 36 -3.79 -13.10 -10.96
C PRO A 36 -2.70 -13.87 -10.23
N PHE A 37 -2.45 -13.47 -8.99
CA PHE A 37 -1.55 -14.20 -8.10
C PHE A 37 -2.19 -15.52 -7.69
N ASP A 38 -1.36 -16.55 -7.56
CA ASP A 38 -1.81 -17.85 -7.10
C ASP A 38 -1.07 -18.24 -5.82
N PHE A 39 -1.74 -18.08 -4.70
CA PHE A 39 -1.23 -18.47 -3.38
C PHE A 39 -1.96 -19.70 -2.82
N SER A 40 -2.74 -20.39 -3.66
CA SER A 40 -3.58 -21.51 -3.22
C SER A 40 -2.79 -22.64 -2.59
N LYS A 41 -1.53 -22.81 -2.97
CA LYS A 41 -0.65 -23.87 -2.46
C LYS A 41 0.18 -23.44 -1.25
N ASP A 42 0.13 -22.17 -0.88
CA ASP A 42 0.93 -21.65 0.22
C ASP A 42 0.08 -21.55 1.49
N GLN A 43 0.23 -22.55 2.36
CA GLN A 43 -0.54 -22.64 3.60
C GLN A 43 -0.20 -21.56 4.62
N LYS A 44 0.93 -20.88 4.45
CA LYS A 44 1.35 -19.80 5.34
C LYS A 44 0.67 -18.46 5.04
N LYS A 45 0.09 -18.31 3.84
CA LYS A 45 -0.53 -17.08 3.40
C LYS A 45 -2.04 -17.11 3.67
N LYS A 46 -2.39 -17.00 4.96
CA LYS A 46 -3.78 -17.09 5.43
C LYS A 46 -4.43 -15.74 5.69
N GLU A 47 -3.65 -14.66 5.70
CA GLU A 47 -4.18 -13.32 5.96
C GLU A 47 -5.11 -12.86 4.83
N ALA A 48 -6.07 -12.00 5.18
CA ALA A 48 -7.11 -11.58 4.25
C ALA A 48 -6.57 -10.98 2.95
N HIS A 49 -5.46 -10.25 3.03
CA HIS A 49 -4.91 -9.58 1.84
C HIS A 49 -4.44 -10.55 0.76
N TRP A 50 -4.02 -11.77 1.12
CA TRP A 50 -3.60 -12.77 0.15
C TRP A 50 -4.75 -13.26 -0.74
N LYS A 51 -5.97 -13.14 -0.25
CA LYS A 51 -7.18 -13.48 -1.01
C LYS A 51 -7.77 -12.27 -1.73
N ARG A 52 -7.58 -11.09 -1.15
CA ARG A 52 -8.13 -9.82 -1.68
C ARG A 52 -7.32 -9.29 -2.84
N ASP A 53 -6.01 -9.16 -2.66
CA ASP A 53 -5.13 -8.56 -3.66
C ASP A 53 -4.72 -9.63 -4.67
N LYS A 54 -5.44 -9.68 -5.78
CA LYS A 54 -5.35 -10.78 -6.74
C LYS A 54 -4.28 -10.57 -7.81
N ASN A 55 -3.87 -9.32 -8.03
CA ASN A 55 -2.86 -9.00 -9.04
C ASN A 55 -2.07 -7.76 -8.63
N LEU A 56 -1.09 -7.39 -9.44
CA LEU A 56 -0.23 -6.25 -9.15
C LEU A 56 -1.04 -4.95 -9.06
N ARG A 57 -2.07 -4.79 -9.88
CA ARG A 57 -2.94 -3.61 -9.84
C ARG A 57 -3.55 -3.41 -8.45
N ASP A 58 -4.07 -4.48 -7.85
CA ASP A 58 -4.67 -4.41 -6.51
C ASP A 58 -3.65 -3.99 -5.47
N VAL A 59 -2.42 -4.50 -5.54
CA VAL A 59 -1.33 -4.12 -4.63
C VAL A 59 -0.99 -2.63 -4.79
N LEU A 60 -0.86 -2.16 -6.02
CA LEU A 60 -0.51 -0.75 -6.29
C LEU A 60 -1.61 0.20 -5.82
N ILE A 61 -2.87 -0.17 -5.98
CA ILE A 61 -4.01 0.62 -5.49
C ILE A 61 -3.98 0.71 -3.96
N HIS A 62 -3.69 -0.40 -3.28
CA HIS A 62 -3.56 -0.42 -1.84
C HIS A 62 -2.45 0.54 -1.37
N LEU A 63 -1.28 0.49 -2.00
CA LEU A 63 -0.17 1.38 -1.70
C LEU A 63 -0.54 2.84 -1.95
N TYR A 64 -1.20 3.13 -3.08
CA TYR A 64 -1.62 4.49 -3.43
C TYR A 64 -2.51 5.09 -2.36
N GLU A 65 -3.55 4.37 -1.96
CA GLU A 65 -4.51 4.87 -0.97
C GLU A 65 -3.86 5.06 0.41
N TRP A 66 -2.98 4.15 0.82
CA TRP A 66 -2.26 4.30 2.08
C TRP A 66 -1.28 5.48 2.04
N HIS A 67 -0.65 5.75 0.89
CA HIS A 67 0.19 6.93 0.74
C HIS A 67 -0.64 8.22 0.84
N GLN A 68 -1.87 8.23 0.30
CA GLN A 68 -2.76 9.37 0.46
C GLN A 68 -3.13 9.60 1.92
N LEU A 69 -3.38 8.55 2.68
CA LEU A 69 -3.63 8.65 4.13
C LEU A 69 -2.43 9.24 4.86
N LEU A 70 -1.23 8.80 4.52
CA LEU A 70 0.00 9.30 5.12
C LEU A 70 0.18 10.79 4.84
N LEU A 71 0.01 11.21 3.60
CA LEU A 71 0.16 12.63 3.21
C LEU A 71 -0.88 13.50 3.93
N THR A 72 -2.13 13.06 3.98
CA THR A 72 -3.19 13.78 4.68
C THR A 72 -2.86 13.94 6.16
N TRP A 73 -2.40 12.87 6.80
CA TRP A 73 -2.03 12.87 8.21
C TRP A 73 -0.87 13.84 8.49
N ILE A 74 0.18 13.79 7.66
CA ILE A 74 1.34 14.66 7.79
C ILE A 74 0.92 16.12 7.65
N HIS A 75 0.17 16.46 6.60
CA HIS A 75 -0.28 17.84 6.36
C HIS A 75 -1.14 18.37 7.49
N SER A 76 -2.07 17.57 8.00
CA SER A 76 -2.93 17.98 9.11
C SER A 76 -2.13 18.28 10.37
N ASN A 77 -1.17 17.41 10.69
CA ASN A 77 -0.36 17.59 11.91
C ASN A 77 0.62 18.77 11.78
N GLN A 78 1.14 19.04 10.59
CA GLN A 78 1.99 20.21 10.35
C GLN A 78 1.25 21.52 10.50
N LYS A 79 -0.08 21.52 10.34
CA LYS A 79 -0.94 22.69 10.47
C LYS A 79 -1.60 22.79 11.85
N ASP A 80 -1.10 22.03 12.83
CA ASP A 80 -1.64 21.95 14.19
C ASP A 80 -3.08 21.42 14.26
N HIS A 81 -3.51 20.68 13.25
CA HIS A 81 -4.80 20.00 13.24
C HIS A 81 -4.57 18.52 13.48
N GLU A 82 -4.48 18.13 14.74
CA GLU A 82 -4.27 16.72 15.09
C GLU A 82 -5.39 15.85 14.54
N ARG A 83 -5.01 14.81 13.82
CA ARG A 83 -5.93 13.80 13.29
C ARG A 83 -5.32 12.41 13.43
N PRO A 84 -6.13 11.40 13.72
CA PRO A 84 -5.64 10.03 13.66
C PRO A 84 -5.21 9.68 12.24
N PHE A 85 -4.24 8.79 12.11
CA PHE A 85 -3.76 8.33 10.80
C PHE A 85 -4.90 7.66 10.01
N LEU A 86 -5.66 6.80 10.66
CA LEU A 86 -6.79 6.11 10.03
C LEU A 86 -8.04 6.98 10.08
N PRO A 87 -8.75 7.13 8.92
CA PRO A 87 -9.98 7.93 8.89
C PRO A 87 -11.10 7.26 9.68
N GLU A 88 -11.97 8.07 10.29
CA GLU A 88 -13.17 7.54 10.93
C GLU A 88 -14.08 6.85 9.91
N PRO A 89 -14.75 5.77 10.25
CA PRO A 89 -14.85 5.12 11.57
C PRO A 89 -13.78 4.07 11.85
N TYR A 90 -12.72 4.00 11.05
CA TYR A 90 -11.74 2.93 11.16
C TYR A 90 -10.72 3.18 12.26
N ASN A 91 -10.16 2.10 12.81
CA ASN A 91 -9.08 2.14 13.78
C ASN A 91 -8.15 0.94 13.54
N TRP A 92 -7.11 0.79 14.35
CA TRP A 92 -6.13 -0.28 14.16
C TRP A 92 -6.70 -1.69 14.36
N LYS A 93 -7.92 -1.81 14.89
CA LYS A 93 -8.63 -3.10 14.97
C LYS A 93 -9.48 -3.36 13.74
N THR A 94 -9.94 -2.32 13.04
CA THR A 94 -10.87 -2.42 11.92
C THR A 94 -10.29 -1.99 10.58
N TYR A 95 -9.00 -1.67 10.52
CA TYR A 95 -8.39 -1.19 9.28
C TYR A 95 -8.45 -2.22 8.14
N GLY A 96 -8.58 -3.51 8.46
CA GLY A 96 -8.80 -4.54 7.45
C GLY A 96 -10.07 -4.33 6.64
N GLU A 97 -11.13 -3.85 7.30
CA GLU A 97 -12.40 -3.49 6.62
C GLU A 97 -12.20 -2.30 5.69
N MET A 98 -11.40 -1.32 6.12
CA MET A 98 -11.03 -0.19 5.28
C MET A 98 -10.29 -0.65 4.02
N ASN A 99 -9.34 -1.57 4.16
CA ASN A 99 -8.60 -2.12 3.02
C ASN A 99 -9.53 -2.80 2.01
N VAL A 100 -10.53 -3.54 2.49
CA VAL A 100 -11.53 -4.17 1.62
C VAL A 100 -12.37 -3.11 0.90
N ALA A 101 -12.76 -2.05 1.60
CA ALA A 101 -13.51 -0.95 0.98
C ALA A 101 -12.70 -0.25 -0.11
N ILE A 102 -11.40 -0.02 0.12
CA ILE A 102 -10.48 0.55 -0.88
C ILE A 102 -10.42 -0.37 -2.10
N TRP A 103 -10.24 -1.66 -1.89
CA TRP A 103 -10.15 -2.63 -2.97
C TRP A 103 -11.43 -2.62 -3.83
N LYS A 104 -12.61 -2.63 -3.19
CA LYS A 104 -13.90 -2.59 -3.89
C LYS A 104 -14.10 -1.30 -4.66
N LYS A 105 -13.66 -0.18 -4.12
CA LYS A 105 -13.78 1.14 -4.75
C LYS A 105 -13.13 1.17 -6.14
N HIS A 106 -12.06 0.42 -6.33
CA HIS A 106 -11.27 0.43 -7.56
C HIS A 106 -11.52 -0.76 -8.49
N GLN A 107 -12.58 -1.54 -8.28
CA GLN A 107 -12.88 -2.74 -9.07
C GLN A 107 -13.68 -2.47 -10.35
N LYS A 108 -13.51 -1.33 -10.95
CA LYS A 108 -14.18 -1.01 -12.24
C LYS A 108 -13.25 -1.21 -13.41
#